data_5706e3b80ecf942c1dc68fc762fec34c
#
_entry.id   5706e3b80ecf942c1dc68fc762fec34c
#
_cell.length_a   1.000
_cell.length_b   1.000
_cell.length_c   1.000
_cell.angle_alpha   90.00
_cell.angle_beta   90.00
_cell.angle_gamma   90.00
#
_symmetry.space_group_name_H-M   'P 1'
#
loop_
_entity.id
_entity.type
_entity.pdbx_description
1 polymer ?
#
loop_
_entity_poly.entity_id
_entity_poly.type
_entity_poly.pdbx_seq_one_letter_code
_entity_poly.pdbx_strand_id
1 'polypeptide(L)'
;MGRAYEVRKASIQKNGAIKAKLYSTAAKEVYLAAKSNPELETNVVLRRVVDKYKHQAVPMDIINRAIDKAKGNDGTDYMEMTYEGFGPGQSTFIITTLTDNVNRTVAYVREVFNKIHKSLGVTNSVSYNYNYESLIGFNSDMGDEIMLALLDEGIEIVDLESEDGEVLITAKPGDTTKVKDVIEKLIPGVEYTIDEIGWYPKKRLL
;
A
#
# COMPACT_ATOMS: atom_id res chain seq x y z
N MET A 1 29.46 19.21 16.83
CA MET A 1 28.09 18.72 16.97
C MET A 1 27.95 18.03 18.33
N GLY A 2 26.91 18.34 19.12
CA GLY A 2 26.88 17.95 20.54
C GLY A 2 26.44 16.49 20.75
N ARG A 3 26.90 15.90 21.85
CA ARG A 3 26.59 14.53 22.33
C ARG A 3 25.08 14.19 22.27
N ALA A 4 24.20 15.17 22.47
CA ALA A 4 22.75 15.01 22.38
C ALA A 4 22.24 14.71 20.94
N TYR A 5 22.95 15.16 19.89
CA TYR A 5 22.64 14.83 18.51
C TYR A 5 23.00 13.38 18.19
N GLU A 6 24.18 12.90 18.62
CA GLU A 6 24.61 11.53 18.37
C GLU A 6 23.66 10.50 19.02
N VAL A 7 23.18 10.77 20.24
CA VAL A 7 22.20 9.91 20.93
C VAL A 7 20.87 9.84 20.18
N ARG A 8 20.43 10.93 19.53
CA ARG A 8 19.17 10.99 18.78
C ARG A 8 19.26 10.58 17.33
N LYS A 9 20.48 10.52 16.78
CA LYS A 9 20.73 10.27 15.35
C LYS A 9 20.06 8.99 14.83
N ALA A 10 20.20 7.88 15.56
CA ALA A 10 19.59 6.61 15.17
C ALA A 10 18.05 6.70 15.15
N SER A 11 17.45 7.36 16.15
CA SER A 11 15.98 7.57 16.20
C SER A 11 15.50 8.51 15.10
N ILE A 12 16.24 9.59 14.82
CA ILE A 12 15.92 10.53 13.72
C ILE A 12 15.99 9.83 12.37
N GLN A 13 17.03 9.01 12.14
CA GLN A 13 17.16 8.26 10.89
C GLN A 13 16.06 7.21 10.73
N LYS A 14 15.71 6.46 11.80
CA LYS A 14 14.63 5.48 11.79
C LYS A 14 13.28 6.15 11.48
N ASN A 15 12.97 7.24 12.18
CA ASN A 15 11.71 7.98 11.97
C ASN A 15 11.66 8.63 10.58
N GLY A 16 12.80 9.13 10.08
CA GLY A 16 12.92 9.66 8.73
C GLY A 16 12.68 8.60 7.66
N ALA A 17 13.19 7.39 7.84
CA ALA A 17 12.97 6.27 6.91
C ALA A 17 11.49 5.82 6.89
N ILE A 18 10.85 5.75 8.05
CA ILE A 18 9.42 5.41 8.16
C ILE A 18 8.56 6.47 7.44
N LYS A 19 8.82 7.76 7.68
CA LYS A 19 8.11 8.85 7.01
C LYS A 19 8.35 8.85 5.50
N ALA A 20 9.59 8.61 5.07
CA ALA A 20 9.93 8.56 3.64
C ALA A 20 9.18 7.41 2.94
N LYS A 21 9.09 6.23 3.58
CA LYS A 21 8.30 5.10 3.07
C LYS A 21 6.82 5.48 2.97
N LEU A 22 6.24 6.02 4.04
CA LEU A 22 4.85 6.45 4.07
C LEU A 22 4.55 7.46 2.95
N TYR A 23 5.38 8.49 2.80
CA TYR A 23 5.19 9.54 1.79
C TYR A 23 5.33 9.00 0.36
N SER A 24 6.26 8.07 0.14
CA SER A 24 6.43 7.41 -1.16
C SER A 24 5.22 6.55 -1.52
N THR A 25 4.71 5.78 -0.56
CA THR A 25 3.51 4.95 -0.75
C THR A 25 2.28 5.82 -1.01
N ALA A 26 2.10 6.89 -0.22
CA ALA A 26 1.02 7.85 -0.41
C ALA A 26 1.04 8.48 -1.80
N ALA A 27 2.20 8.98 -2.24
CA ALA A 27 2.35 9.60 -3.56
C ALA A 27 2.01 8.61 -4.68
N LYS A 28 2.40 7.33 -4.55
CA LYS A 28 2.08 6.28 -5.52
C LYS A 28 0.58 5.98 -5.55
N GLU A 29 -0.05 5.72 -4.42
CA GLU A 29 -1.48 5.38 -4.35
C GLU A 29 -2.36 6.55 -4.83
N VAL A 30 -2.03 7.78 -4.44
CA VAL A 30 -2.72 8.98 -4.91
C VAL A 30 -2.58 9.15 -6.43
N TYR A 31 -1.36 8.97 -6.98
CA TYR A 31 -1.14 9.04 -8.42
C TYR A 31 -1.97 8.01 -9.17
N LEU A 32 -1.97 6.74 -8.74
CA LEU A 32 -2.72 5.68 -9.38
C LEU A 32 -4.23 5.92 -9.31
N ALA A 33 -4.74 6.39 -8.17
CA ALA A 33 -6.15 6.75 -8.01
C ALA A 33 -6.55 7.95 -8.86
N ALA A 34 -5.65 8.91 -9.07
CA ALA A 34 -5.88 10.11 -9.88
C ALA A 34 -5.71 9.89 -11.39
N LYS A 35 -5.03 8.80 -11.82
CA LYS A 35 -4.67 8.56 -13.23
C LYS A 35 -5.90 8.47 -14.15
N SER A 36 -7.01 7.90 -13.68
CA SER A 36 -8.25 7.79 -14.45
C SER A 36 -9.10 9.07 -14.40
N ASN A 37 -9.11 9.74 -13.26
CA ASN A 37 -9.85 10.98 -13.03
C ASN A 37 -9.16 11.76 -11.89
N PRO A 38 -8.47 12.88 -12.18
CA PRO A 38 -7.73 13.64 -11.18
C PRO A 38 -8.61 14.61 -10.35
N GLU A 39 -9.92 14.67 -10.61
CA GLU A 39 -10.83 15.59 -9.92
C GLU A 39 -11.36 14.96 -8.63
N LEU A 40 -11.00 15.54 -7.47
CA LEU A 40 -11.41 15.07 -6.16
C LEU A 40 -12.93 15.04 -5.96
N GLU A 41 -13.67 15.96 -6.58
CA GLU A 41 -15.12 16.07 -6.42
C GLU A 41 -15.87 14.91 -7.06
N THR A 42 -15.36 14.38 -8.16
CA THR A 42 -16.01 13.34 -8.95
C THR A 42 -15.36 11.96 -8.80
N ASN A 43 -14.14 11.88 -8.23
CA ASN A 43 -13.43 10.62 -8.03
C ASN A 43 -13.51 10.16 -6.58
N VAL A 44 -14.46 9.28 -6.29
CA VAL A 44 -14.66 8.72 -4.93
C VAL A 44 -13.44 7.94 -4.44
N VAL A 45 -12.78 7.18 -5.32
CA VAL A 45 -11.58 6.40 -4.97
C VAL A 45 -10.43 7.32 -4.58
N LEU A 46 -10.18 8.36 -5.37
CA LEU A 46 -9.15 9.35 -5.07
C LEU A 46 -9.43 10.06 -3.72
N ARG A 47 -10.68 10.42 -3.49
CA ARG A 47 -11.09 11.08 -2.24
C ARG A 47 -10.76 10.21 -1.02
N ARG A 48 -11.11 8.92 -1.04
CA ARG A 48 -10.81 7.98 0.04
C ARG A 48 -9.31 7.84 0.28
N VAL A 49 -8.54 7.69 -0.78
CA VAL A 49 -7.07 7.61 -0.69
C VAL A 49 -6.48 8.88 -0.10
N VAL A 50 -6.97 10.05 -0.51
CA VAL A 50 -6.53 11.34 0.03
C VAL A 50 -6.88 11.48 1.50
N ASP A 51 -8.09 11.09 1.91
CA ASP A 51 -8.52 11.18 3.30
C ASP A 51 -7.76 10.19 4.19
N LYS A 52 -7.52 8.96 3.72
CA LYS A 52 -6.62 7.98 4.38
C LYS A 52 -5.27 8.61 4.72
N TYR A 53 -4.62 9.25 3.76
CA TYR A 53 -3.29 9.82 3.97
C TYR A 53 -3.29 11.15 4.73
N LYS A 54 -4.39 11.91 4.73
CA LYS A 54 -4.59 13.04 5.64
C LYS A 54 -4.63 12.57 7.10
N HIS A 55 -5.37 11.50 7.41
CA HIS A 55 -5.41 10.92 8.75
C HIS A 55 -4.03 10.42 9.21
N GLN A 56 -3.20 9.92 8.29
CA GLN A 56 -1.82 9.53 8.56
C GLN A 56 -0.83 10.71 8.60
N ALA A 57 -1.31 11.94 8.61
CA ALA A 57 -0.52 13.17 8.63
C ALA A 57 0.50 13.30 7.47
N VAL A 58 0.16 12.80 6.28
CA VAL A 58 0.94 13.05 5.06
C VAL A 58 0.70 14.50 4.61
N PRO A 59 1.77 15.28 4.34
CA PRO A 59 1.63 16.66 3.89
C PRO A 59 0.85 16.76 2.59
N MET A 60 -0.11 17.71 2.54
CA MET A 60 -0.94 17.96 1.34
C MET A 60 -0.13 18.30 0.09
N ASP A 61 1.05 18.88 0.26
CA ASP A 61 1.97 19.16 -0.85
C ASP A 61 2.39 17.88 -1.60
N ILE A 62 2.61 16.77 -0.88
CA ILE A 62 2.93 15.47 -1.49
C ILE A 62 1.73 14.92 -2.25
N ILE A 63 0.54 15.04 -1.66
CA ILE A 63 -0.72 14.59 -2.27
C ILE A 63 -1.01 15.40 -3.54
N ASN A 64 -0.94 16.72 -3.46
CA ASN A 64 -1.21 17.60 -4.59
C ASN A 64 -0.23 17.38 -5.74
N ARG A 65 1.06 17.23 -5.46
CA ARG A 65 2.07 16.89 -6.47
C ARG A 65 1.79 15.57 -7.17
N ALA A 66 1.28 14.57 -6.44
CA ALA A 66 0.91 13.28 -7.05
C ALA A 66 -0.31 13.41 -7.97
N ILE A 67 -1.31 14.21 -7.59
CA ILE A 67 -2.48 14.52 -8.43
C ILE A 67 -2.05 15.31 -9.66
N ASP A 68 -1.21 16.33 -9.52
CA ASP A 68 -0.73 17.15 -10.64
C ASP A 68 0.09 16.34 -11.65
N LYS A 69 0.90 15.39 -11.17
CA LYS A 69 1.57 14.42 -12.03
C LYS A 69 0.59 13.55 -12.81
N ALA A 70 -0.49 13.10 -12.17
CA ALA A 70 -1.52 12.30 -12.81
C ALA A 70 -2.29 13.08 -13.90
N LYS A 71 -2.39 14.43 -13.78
CA LYS A 71 -2.95 15.31 -14.81
C LYS A 71 -2.08 15.37 -16.09
N GLY A 72 -0.87 14.81 -16.05
CA GLY A 72 0.04 14.82 -17.19
C GLY A 72 0.64 16.19 -17.52
N ASN A 73 0.58 17.13 -16.58
CA ASN A 73 1.06 18.50 -16.77
C ASN A 73 2.57 18.60 -17.01
N ASP A 74 3.33 17.56 -16.68
CA ASP A 74 4.78 17.46 -16.88
C ASP A 74 5.17 16.63 -18.12
N GLY A 75 4.18 16.11 -18.87
CA GLY A 75 4.41 15.28 -20.07
C GLY A 75 5.03 13.91 -19.75
N THR A 76 5.08 13.51 -18.47
CA THR A 76 5.73 12.28 -18.01
C THR A 76 4.70 11.21 -17.75
N ASP A 77 4.79 10.08 -18.47
CA ASP A 77 3.94 8.92 -18.21
C ASP A 77 4.63 7.99 -17.20
N TYR A 78 4.06 7.88 -16.01
CA TYR A 78 4.56 7.00 -14.96
C TYR A 78 3.97 5.61 -15.11
N MET A 79 4.84 4.60 -15.01
CA MET A 79 4.49 3.17 -15.05
C MET A 79 4.81 2.51 -13.71
N GLU A 80 3.93 1.63 -13.28
CA GLU A 80 4.20 0.75 -12.15
C GLU A 80 5.00 -0.46 -12.62
N MET A 81 6.12 -0.73 -11.93
CA MET A 81 6.98 -1.86 -12.20
C MET A 81 7.27 -2.62 -10.91
N THR A 82 7.23 -3.96 -10.99
CA THR A 82 7.56 -4.84 -9.86
C THR A 82 8.85 -5.58 -10.16
N TYR A 83 9.76 -5.57 -9.20
CA TYR A 83 11.03 -6.30 -9.23
C TYR A 83 11.04 -7.32 -8.09
N GLU A 84 11.68 -8.45 -8.34
CA GLU A 84 11.79 -9.55 -7.39
C GLU A 84 13.25 -9.88 -7.13
N GLY A 85 13.58 -10.34 -5.93
CA GLY A 85 14.95 -10.70 -5.63
C GLY A 85 15.11 -11.43 -4.30
N PHE A 86 16.28 -12.04 -4.16
CA PHE A 86 16.67 -12.79 -2.98
C PHE A 86 17.72 -12.00 -2.20
N GLY A 87 17.51 -11.89 -0.89
CA GLY A 87 18.40 -11.16 0.01
C GLY A 87 19.33 -12.06 0.81
N PRO A 88 19.98 -11.51 1.83
CA PRO A 88 20.79 -12.28 2.77
C PRO A 88 19.96 -13.33 3.51
N GLY A 89 20.57 -14.48 3.82
CA GLY A 89 19.86 -15.61 4.40
C GLY A 89 18.85 -16.18 3.41
N GLN A 90 17.61 -16.35 3.83
CA GLN A 90 16.49 -16.81 3.01
C GLN A 90 15.46 -15.71 2.76
N SER A 91 15.84 -14.43 2.95
CA SER A 91 14.93 -13.32 2.73
C SER A 91 14.61 -13.13 1.26
N THR A 92 13.37 -12.75 0.98
CA THR A 92 12.86 -12.46 -0.36
C THR A 92 12.30 -11.05 -0.41
N PHE A 93 12.37 -10.42 -1.57
CA PHE A 93 11.90 -9.06 -1.78
C PHE A 93 11.00 -9.00 -3.00
N ILE A 94 9.86 -8.33 -2.83
CA ILE A 94 9.01 -7.84 -3.91
C ILE A 94 9.02 -6.32 -3.79
N ILE A 95 9.49 -5.64 -4.84
CA ILE A 95 9.72 -4.19 -4.84
C ILE A 95 8.83 -3.59 -5.91
N THR A 96 7.80 -2.86 -5.50
CA THR A 96 6.94 -2.13 -6.41
C THR A 96 7.42 -0.68 -6.53
N THR A 97 7.59 -0.21 -7.76
CA THR A 97 8.06 1.12 -8.07
C THR A 97 7.10 1.83 -9.01
N LEU A 98 7.01 3.15 -8.89
CA LEU A 98 6.38 4.03 -9.86
C LEU A 98 7.48 4.82 -10.56
N THR A 99 7.62 4.68 -11.87
CA THR A 99 8.74 5.25 -12.62
C THR A 99 8.33 5.79 -13.98
N ASP A 100 8.99 6.87 -14.37
CA ASP A 100 8.98 7.45 -15.70
C ASP A 100 10.04 6.82 -16.63
N ASN A 101 11.00 6.03 -16.06
CA ASN A 101 12.07 5.43 -16.82
C ASN A 101 12.46 4.06 -16.24
N VAL A 102 11.96 3.01 -16.86
CA VAL A 102 12.17 1.61 -16.44
C VAL A 102 13.66 1.24 -16.41
N ASN A 103 14.43 1.67 -17.43
CA ASN A 103 15.85 1.33 -17.55
C ASN A 103 16.67 1.96 -16.40
N ARG A 104 16.39 3.21 -16.05
CA ARG A 104 17.03 3.88 -14.91
C ARG A 104 16.67 3.18 -13.61
N THR A 105 15.41 2.85 -13.41
CA THR A 105 14.94 2.22 -12.17
C THR A 105 15.51 0.82 -11.99
N VAL A 106 15.49 -0.03 -13.01
CA VAL A 106 16.08 -1.36 -12.91
C VAL A 106 17.58 -1.32 -12.65
N ALA A 107 18.30 -0.32 -13.20
CA ALA A 107 19.72 -0.13 -12.92
C ALA A 107 19.97 0.19 -11.44
N TYR A 108 19.17 1.08 -10.84
CA TYR A 108 19.27 1.40 -9.42
C TYR A 108 18.93 0.20 -8.52
N VAL A 109 17.87 -0.53 -8.83
CA VAL A 109 17.51 -1.71 -8.04
C VAL A 109 18.61 -2.76 -8.12
N ARG A 110 19.18 -3.03 -9.31
CA ARG A 110 20.33 -3.94 -9.48
C ARG A 110 21.56 -3.49 -8.70
N GLU A 111 21.87 -2.20 -8.71
CA GLU A 111 22.99 -1.65 -7.94
C GLU A 111 22.84 -1.95 -6.45
N VAL A 112 21.65 -1.81 -5.88
CA VAL A 112 21.40 -2.12 -4.46
C VAL A 112 21.62 -3.59 -4.17
N PHE A 113 21.13 -4.50 -5.02
CA PHE A 113 21.34 -5.93 -4.85
C PHE A 113 22.82 -6.31 -5.01
N ASN A 114 23.52 -5.72 -5.97
CA ASN A 114 24.96 -5.95 -6.16
C ASN A 114 25.80 -5.55 -4.95
N LYS A 115 25.45 -4.46 -4.25
CA LYS A 115 26.12 -4.01 -3.03
C LYS A 115 26.06 -5.03 -1.89
N ILE A 116 25.08 -5.90 -1.89
CA ILE A 116 24.94 -6.99 -0.92
C ILE A 116 25.31 -8.36 -1.52
N HIS A 117 26.00 -8.37 -2.66
CA HIS A 117 26.40 -9.58 -3.39
C HIS A 117 25.24 -10.51 -3.72
N LYS A 118 24.10 -9.94 -4.11
CA LYS A 118 22.89 -10.62 -4.55
C LYS A 118 22.47 -10.13 -5.93
N SER A 119 21.53 -10.85 -6.55
CA SER A 119 21.00 -10.52 -7.87
C SER A 119 19.48 -10.38 -7.82
N LEU A 120 18.94 -9.59 -8.74
CA LEU A 120 17.51 -9.63 -9.01
C LEU A 120 17.14 -11.00 -9.59
N GLY A 121 16.01 -11.51 -9.15
CA GLY A 121 15.35 -12.65 -9.74
C GLY A 121 14.63 -12.28 -11.05
N VAL A 122 14.14 -13.29 -11.74
CA VAL A 122 13.21 -13.10 -12.85
C VAL A 122 11.81 -12.88 -12.31
N THR A 123 10.91 -12.40 -13.16
CA THR A 123 9.49 -12.27 -12.83
C THR A 123 8.92 -13.58 -12.31
N ASN A 124 8.14 -13.52 -11.25
CA ASN A 124 7.54 -14.67 -10.57
C ASN A 124 8.54 -15.62 -9.87
N SER A 125 9.78 -15.17 -9.61
CA SER A 125 10.77 -15.97 -8.86
C SER A 125 10.53 -15.96 -7.36
N VAL A 126 9.83 -14.95 -6.84
CA VAL A 126 9.45 -14.75 -5.44
C VAL A 126 7.95 -14.71 -5.29
N SER A 127 7.26 -13.95 -6.14
CA SER A 127 5.82 -13.67 -6.03
C SER A 127 4.94 -14.92 -6.17
N TYR A 128 5.44 -16.03 -6.72
CA TYR A 128 4.68 -17.28 -6.75
C TYR A 128 4.29 -17.82 -5.36
N ASN A 129 5.03 -17.43 -4.30
CA ASN A 129 4.75 -17.79 -2.91
C ASN A 129 3.82 -16.80 -2.19
N TYR A 130 3.39 -15.75 -2.88
CA TYR A 130 2.61 -14.66 -2.31
C TYR A 130 1.30 -14.50 -3.07
N ASN A 131 0.29 -13.99 -2.38
CA ASN A 131 -0.92 -13.46 -2.98
C ASN A 131 -0.87 -11.94 -2.95
N TYR A 132 -1.40 -11.29 -3.98
CA TYR A 132 -1.58 -9.84 -4.00
C TYR A 132 -3.01 -9.54 -3.56
N GLU A 133 -3.16 -9.08 -2.32
CA GLU A 133 -4.44 -8.98 -1.62
C GLU A 133 -4.60 -7.62 -0.94
N SER A 134 -5.85 -7.29 -0.62
CA SER A 134 -6.23 -6.17 0.23
C SER A 134 -6.53 -6.69 1.63
N LEU A 135 -5.96 -6.04 2.63
CA LEU A 135 -6.23 -6.26 4.05
C LEU A 135 -6.94 -5.05 4.62
N ILE A 136 -8.11 -5.29 5.23
CA ILE A 136 -8.97 -4.27 5.81
C ILE A 136 -9.27 -4.69 7.25
N GLY A 137 -8.66 -4.00 8.22
CA GLY A 137 -8.83 -4.26 9.64
C GLY A 137 -9.52 -3.09 10.34
N PHE A 138 -10.39 -3.38 11.30
CA PHE A 138 -11.10 -2.40 12.11
C PHE A 138 -11.69 -3.07 13.37
N ASN A 139 -12.06 -2.27 14.36
CA ASN A 139 -12.66 -2.77 15.58
C ASN A 139 -14.18 -2.89 15.41
N SER A 140 -14.72 -4.10 15.62
CA SER A 140 -16.16 -4.39 15.59
C SER A 140 -16.44 -5.79 16.14
N ASP A 141 -17.61 -5.96 16.76
CA ASP A 141 -18.17 -7.28 17.11
C ASP A 141 -19.15 -7.80 16.07
N MET A 142 -19.28 -7.14 14.90
CA MET A 142 -20.27 -7.42 13.85
C MET A 142 -19.69 -8.28 12.71
N GLY A 143 -18.77 -9.19 13.00
CA GLY A 143 -18.11 -10.00 11.96
C GLY A 143 -19.09 -10.81 11.11
N ASP A 144 -20.07 -11.47 11.74
CA ASP A 144 -21.05 -12.30 11.07
C ASP A 144 -22.01 -11.48 10.20
N GLU A 145 -22.49 -10.32 10.70
CA GLU A 145 -23.38 -9.42 9.96
C GLU A 145 -22.67 -8.83 8.75
N ILE A 146 -21.39 -8.49 8.89
CA ILE A 146 -20.58 -7.99 7.78
C ILE A 146 -20.38 -9.07 6.73
N MET A 147 -20.07 -10.30 7.14
CA MET A 147 -19.96 -11.43 6.24
C MET A 147 -21.25 -11.63 5.41
N LEU A 148 -22.41 -11.63 6.08
CA LEU A 148 -23.71 -11.77 5.42
C LEU A 148 -23.96 -10.62 4.43
N ALA A 149 -23.69 -9.39 4.83
CA ALA A 149 -23.89 -8.22 3.97
C ALA A 149 -22.98 -8.25 2.72
N LEU A 150 -21.73 -8.71 2.86
CA LEU A 150 -20.81 -8.88 1.73
C LEU A 150 -21.32 -9.95 0.75
N LEU A 151 -21.83 -11.06 1.28
CA LEU A 151 -22.42 -12.12 0.48
C LEU A 151 -23.68 -11.66 -0.26
N ASP A 152 -24.57 -10.91 0.41
CA ASP A 152 -25.79 -10.37 -0.18
C ASP A 152 -25.51 -9.38 -1.33
N GLU A 153 -24.42 -8.61 -1.23
CA GLU A 153 -23.97 -7.71 -2.32
C GLU A 153 -23.15 -8.46 -3.40
N GLY A 154 -22.99 -9.80 -3.27
CA GLY A 154 -22.25 -10.63 -4.22
C GLY A 154 -20.74 -10.35 -4.25
N ILE A 155 -20.16 -9.88 -3.16
CA ILE A 155 -18.74 -9.59 -3.03
C ILE A 155 -18.02 -10.83 -2.53
N GLU A 156 -17.13 -11.38 -3.35
CA GLU A 156 -16.25 -12.46 -2.94
C GLU A 156 -15.08 -11.94 -2.11
N ILE A 157 -14.97 -12.41 -0.87
CA ILE A 157 -13.80 -12.18 -0.02
C ILE A 157 -12.94 -13.44 0.02
N VAL A 158 -11.66 -13.27 0.33
CA VAL A 158 -10.71 -14.39 0.48
C VAL A 158 -10.84 -14.99 1.87
N ASP A 159 -10.95 -14.13 2.90
CA ASP A 159 -11.07 -14.53 4.29
C ASP A 159 -11.69 -13.41 5.14
N LEU A 160 -12.32 -13.79 6.26
CA LEU A 160 -12.78 -12.88 7.31
C LEU A 160 -12.46 -13.52 8.66
N GLU A 161 -11.58 -12.90 9.40
CA GLU A 161 -11.25 -13.26 10.78
C GLU A 161 -11.93 -12.24 11.72
N SER A 162 -12.62 -12.73 12.75
CA SER A 162 -13.26 -11.90 13.78
C SER A 162 -12.97 -12.49 15.14
N GLU A 163 -12.07 -11.85 15.90
CA GLU A 163 -11.68 -12.28 17.25
C GLU A 163 -11.46 -11.04 18.14
N ASP A 164 -11.82 -11.16 19.42
CA ASP A 164 -11.58 -10.15 20.47
C ASP A 164 -12.03 -8.72 20.13
N GLY A 165 -13.12 -8.57 19.35
CA GLY A 165 -13.62 -7.25 18.93
C GLY A 165 -12.85 -6.61 17.77
N GLU A 166 -11.97 -7.37 17.12
CA GLU A 166 -11.28 -6.97 15.89
C GLU A 166 -11.79 -7.79 14.71
N VAL A 167 -12.00 -7.13 13.58
CA VAL A 167 -12.35 -7.76 12.30
C VAL A 167 -11.25 -7.50 11.30
N LEU A 168 -10.76 -8.56 10.65
CA LEU A 168 -9.81 -8.50 9.56
C LEU A 168 -10.40 -9.15 8.32
N ILE A 169 -10.55 -8.39 7.25
CA ILE A 169 -11.06 -8.88 5.97
C ILE A 169 -9.92 -8.91 4.96
N THR A 170 -9.74 -10.07 4.34
CA THR A 170 -8.85 -10.26 3.19
C THR A 170 -9.70 -10.33 1.92
N ALA A 171 -9.42 -9.47 0.95
CA ALA A 171 -10.17 -9.38 -0.29
C ALA A 171 -9.27 -9.23 -1.52
N LYS A 172 -9.83 -9.41 -2.71
CA LYS A 172 -9.14 -9.06 -3.95
C LYS A 172 -8.93 -7.54 -4.01
N PRO A 173 -7.80 -7.03 -4.49
CA PRO A 173 -7.52 -5.58 -4.56
C PRO A 173 -8.59 -4.78 -5.31
N GLY A 174 -9.19 -5.37 -6.35
CA GLY A 174 -10.27 -4.73 -7.14
C GLY A 174 -11.58 -4.55 -6.38
N ASP A 175 -11.80 -5.31 -5.32
CA ASP A 175 -13.04 -5.26 -4.53
C ASP A 175 -12.91 -4.46 -3.23
N THR A 176 -11.71 -3.96 -2.91
CA THR A 176 -11.43 -3.17 -1.69
C THR A 176 -12.45 -2.05 -1.46
N THR A 177 -12.78 -1.30 -2.50
CA THR A 177 -13.74 -0.18 -2.41
C THR A 177 -15.14 -0.67 -2.10
N LYS A 178 -15.60 -1.75 -2.76
CA LYS A 178 -16.93 -2.32 -2.52
C LYS A 178 -17.06 -2.87 -1.11
N VAL A 179 -16.02 -3.58 -0.63
CA VAL A 179 -15.97 -4.08 0.76
C VAL A 179 -16.10 -2.92 1.75
N LYS A 180 -15.36 -1.85 1.55
CA LYS A 180 -15.47 -0.65 2.40
C LYS A 180 -16.82 0.02 2.31
N ASP A 181 -17.46 0.08 1.13
CA ASP A 181 -18.81 0.62 0.98
C ASP A 181 -19.83 -0.14 1.83
N VAL A 182 -19.70 -1.47 1.91
CA VAL A 182 -20.58 -2.30 2.76
C VAL A 182 -20.30 -2.04 4.23
N ILE A 183 -19.03 -2.02 4.64
CA ILE A 183 -18.64 -1.75 6.03
C ILE A 183 -19.15 -0.37 6.47
N GLU A 184 -18.95 0.66 5.67
CA GLU A 184 -19.38 2.04 5.98
C GLU A 184 -20.90 2.20 6.04
N LYS A 185 -21.66 1.39 5.31
CA LYS A 185 -23.14 1.32 5.43
C LYS A 185 -23.56 0.75 6.77
N LEU A 186 -22.88 -0.29 7.27
CA LEU A 186 -23.19 -0.94 8.54
C LEU A 186 -22.64 -0.19 9.75
N ILE A 187 -21.44 0.37 9.61
CA ILE A 187 -20.72 1.07 10.67
C ILE A 187 -20.32 2.47 10.15
N PRO A 188 -21.23 3.45 10.18
CA PRO A 188 -20.92 4.80 9.74
C PRO A 188 -19.78 5.41 10.55
N GLY A 189 -18.74 5.89 9.87
CA GLY A 189 -17.57 6.51 10.52
C GLY A 189 -16.56 5.51 11.07
N VAL A 190 -16.55 4.28 10.58
CA VAL A 190 -15.57 3.25 10.96
C VAL A 190 -14.14 3.76 10.76
N GLU A 191 -13.28 3.54 11.75
CA GLU A 191 -11.85 3.81 11.67
C GLU A 191 -11.11 2.50 11.35
N TYR A 192 -10.39 2.51 10.23
CA TYR A 192 -9.60 1.34 9.81
C TYR A 192 -8.26 1.31 10.53
N THR A 193 -7.98 0.23 11.23
CA THR A 193 -6.68 -0.07 11.86
C THR A 193 -5.67 -0.58 10.83
N ILE A 194 -6.16 -1.35 9.83
CA ILE A 194 -5.39 -1.84 8.69
C ILE A 194 -6.14 -1.46 7.41
N ASP A 195 -5.43 -0.86 6.45
CA ASP A 195 -5.94 -0.48 5.14
C ASP A 195 -4.80 -0.54 4.13
N GLU A 196 -4.46 -1.75 3.71
CA GLU A 196 -3.28 -2.01 2.90
C GLU A 196 -3.59 -2.94 1.73
N ILE A 197 -2.95 -2.68 0.59
CA ILE A 197 -2.90 -3.59 -0.55
C ILE A 197 -1.45 -3.98 -0.74
N GLY A 198 -1.18 -5.30 -0.76
CA GLY A 198 0.19 -5.78 -0.80
C GLY A 198 0.33 -7.26 -1.13
N TRP A 199 1.58 -7.71 -1.05
CA TRP A 199 1.95 -9.09 -1.25
C TRP A 199 2.02 -9.83 0.08
N TYR A 200 1.17 -10.81 0.30
CA TYR A 200 1.08 -11.59 1.53
C TYR A 200 1.47 -13.05 1.27
N PRO A 201 2.25 -13.70 2.15
CA PRO A 201 2.68 -15.08 1.94
C PRO A 201 1.49 -16.03 1.95
N LYS A 202 1.46 -16.98 1.01
CA LYS A 202 0.40 -18.03 0.91
C LYS A 202 0.35 -18.94 2.14
N LYS A 203 1.51 -19.15 2.79
CA LYS A 203 1.57 -19.83 4.09
C LYS A 203 2.01 -18.80 5.12
N ARG A 204 1.10 -18.43 6.01
CA ARG A 204 1.50 -17.76 7.26
C ARG A 204 2.24 -18.81 8.09
N LEU A 205 3.50 -18.58 8.42
CA LEU A 205 4.17 -19.34 9.46
C LEU A 205 3.57 -18.85 10.77
N LEU A 206 2.80 -19.71 11.40
CA LEU A 206 2.32 -19.55 12.78
C LEU A 206 3.51 -19.56 13.72
#